data_400a2ee2da11297ef66a2d45c3bc56ba
#
_entry.id   400a2ee2da11297ef66a2d45c3bc56ba
#
_cell.length_a   1.000
_cell.length_b   1.000
_cell.length_c   1.000
_cell.angle_alpha   90.00
_cell.angle_beta   90.00
_cell.angle_gamma   90.00
#
_symmetry.space_group_name_H-M   'P 1'
#
loop_
_entity.id
_entity.type
_entity.pdbx_description
1 polymer ?
#
loop_
_entity_poly.entity_id
_entity_poly.type
_entity_poly.pdbx_seq_one_letter_code
_entity_poly.pdbx_strand_id
1 'polypeptide(L)'
;ILGTTADYLEKYEAKIAEGKIFENNFEVVIGSKIAQKLSLTIGDEFFGSHGGAAEGHVHEEYAYKVVGIAAPTGKVVDNLILCTIPSVWQMHGDHGSTESENPAHEEGHVHVEGDDQDHNHHHDLTLDEPGMEITAVLLKFRNKMGIVTWPRIIAQNTKMQVASPALEVNRLFSLFGIGIQALQYLAYGIMLISGISIFIALYNTLKER
;
A
#
# COMPACT_ATOMS: atom_id res chain seq x y z
N ILE A 1 5.83 -4.48 -1.67
CA ILE A 1 6.89 -4.28 -0.67
C ILE A 1 6.48 -3.09 0.19
N LEU A 2 6.74 -3.13 1.49
CA LEU A 2 6.43 -2.08 2.44
C LEU A 2 7.71 -1.74 3.24
N GLY A 3 8.22 -0.52 3.06
CA GLY A 3 9.27 0.04 3.90
C GLY A 3 8.70 0.41 5.27
N THR A 4 9.27 -0.14 6.34
CA THR A 4 8.76 0.06 7.70
C THR A 4 9.87 -0.13 8.74
N THR A 5 9.51 0.08 10.02
CA THR A 5 10.38 -0.24 11.15
C THR A 5 10.08 -1.64 11.70
N ALA A 6 11.02 -2.23 12.42
CA ALA A 6 10.83 -3.54 13.07
C ALA A 6 9.61 -3.59 14.00
N ASP A 7 9.26 -2.45 14.61
CA ASP A 7 8.08 -2.30 15.47
C ASP A 7 6.75 -2.67 14.78
N TYR A 8 6.71 -2.63 13.43
CA TYR A 8 5.53 -2.99 12.67
C TYR A 8 5.11 -4.44 12.94
N LEU A 9 6.07 -5.36 12.98
CA LEU A 9 5.82 -6.76 13.31
C LEU A 9 5.25 -6.90 14.72
N GLU A 10 5.80 -6.20 15.70
CA GLU A 10 5.31 -6.19 17.07
C GLU A 10 3.88 -5.63 17.18
N LYS A 11 3.58 -4.54 16.48
CA LYS A 11 2.24 -3.93 16.45
C LYS A 11 1.16 -4.90 15.95
N TYR A 12 1.51 -5.75 15.00
CA TYR A 12 0.62 -6.77 14.46
C TYR A 12 0.75 -8.14 15.15
N GLU A 13 1.58 -8.23 16.21
CA GLU A 13 1.85 -9.48 16.98
C GLU A 13 2.40 -10.60 16.07
N ALA A 14 3.09 -10.21 15.03
CA ALA A 14 3.74 -11.13 14.10
C ALA A 14 5.09 -11.56 14.67
N LYS A 15 5.29 -12.87 14.82
CA LYS A 15 6.55 -13.47 15.23
C LYS A 15 7.32 -13.96 14.02
N ILE A 16 8.63 -13.97 14.10
CA ILE A 16 9.48 -14.62 13.10
C ILE A 16 9.39 -16.13 13.33
N ALA A 17 9.01 -16.89 12.30
CA ALA A 17 8.99 -18.34 12.31
C ALA A 17 10.37 -18.90 11.96
N GLU A 18 11.05 -18.31 10.98
CA GLU A 18 12.36 -18.72 10.49
C GLU A 18 13.21 -17.49 10.20
N GLY A 19 14.52 -17.58 10.47
CA GLY A 19 15.48 -16.50 10.23
C GLY A 19 15.47 -15.40 11.27
N LYS A 20 15.67 -14.16 10.83
CA LYS A 20 15.78 -12.96 11.69
C LYS A 20 14.96 -11.80 11.15
N ILE A 21 14.82 -10.72 11.95
CA ILE A 21 14.28 -9.44 11.51
C ILE A 21 15.34 -8.75 10.63
N PHE A 22 14.87 -7.96 9.65
CA PHE A 22 15.75 -7.13 8.83
C PHE A 22 16.44 -6.05 9.68
N GLU A 23 17.72 -5.85 9.46
CA GLU A 23 18.56 -4.85 10.13
C GLU A 23 19.22 -3.92 9.11
N ASN A 24 19.57 -4.45 7.94
CA ASN A 24 20.25 -3.72 6.89
C ASN A 24 19.31 -3.38 5.74
N ASN A 25 19.73 -2.43 4.90
CA ASN A 25 18.98 -2.10 3.70
C ASN A 25 18.94 -3.31 2.75
N PHE A 26 17.80 -3.45 2.06
CA PHE A 26 17.46 -4.57 1.16
C PHE A 26 17.34 -5.95 1.82
N GLU A 27 17.50 -6.07 3.14
CA GLU A 27 17.02 -7.25 3.86
C GLU A 27 15.49 -7.21 3.98
N VAL A 28 14.82 -8.35 3.77
CA VAL A 28 13.36 -8.44 3.89
C VAL A 28 12.89 -9.56 4.80
N VAL A 29 11.79 -9.28 5.50
CA VAL A 29 10.95 -10.29 6.14
C VAL A 29 9.69 -10.45 5.31
N ILE A 30 9.39 -11.68 4.91
CA ILE A 30 8.20 -12.01 4.12
C ILE A 30 7.12 -12.64 4.97
N GLY A 31 5.86 -12.29 4.68
CA GLY A 31 4.69 -12.90 5.31
C GLY A 31 4.52 -14.36 4.89
N SER A 32 3.92 -15.18 5.76
CA SER A 32 3.75 -16.61 5.53
C SER A 32 3.05 -16.98 4.22
N LYS A 33 2.04 -16.21 3.81
CA LYS A 33 1.32 -16.44 2.54
C LYS A 33 2.14 -16.05 1.32
N ILE A 34 2.98 -15.01 1.43
CA ILE A 34 3.91 -14.63 0.35
C ILE A 34 4.97 -15.70 0.18
N ALA A 35 5.57 -16.19 1.29
CA ALA A 35 6.54 -17.27 1.25
C ALA A 35 5.99 -18.49 0.49
N GLN A 36 4.77 -18.91 0.83
CA GLN A 36 4.10 -20.05 0.17
C GLN A 36 3.75 -19.76 -1.30
N LYS A 37 3.19 -18.59 -1.59
CA LYS A 37 2.71 -18.23 -2.94
C LYS A 37 3.85 -18.11 -3.94
N LEU A 38 4.98 -17.54 -3.52
CA LEU A 38 6.15 -17.31 -4.37
C LEU A 38 7.23 -18.39 -4.20
N SER A 39 7.02 -19.36 -3.28
CA SER A 39 7.98 -20.42 -2.93
C SER A 39 9.35 -19.86 -2.52
N LEU A 40 9.35 -18.71 -1.81
CA LEU A 40 10.56 -18.06 -1.35
C LEU A 40 11.02 -18.65 0.00
N THR A 41 12.33 -18.82 0.12
CA THR A 41 13.02 -19.32 1.31
C THR A 41 14.06 -18.31 1.80
N ILE A 42 14.58 -18.53 3.02
CA ILE A 42 15.65 -17.69 3.56
C ILE A 42 16.89 -17.78 2.68
N GLY A 43 17.45 -16.61 2.33
CA GLY A 43 18.61 -16.47 1.46
C GLY A 43 18.27 -16.22 0.00
N ASP A 44 17.01 -16.42 -0.42
CA ASP A 44 16.59 -16.10 -1.78
C ASP A 44 16.65 -14.59 -2.03
N GLU A 45 16.99 -14.24 -3.26
CA GLU A 45 17.08 -12.86 -3.73
C GLU A 45 16.06 -12.60 -4.83
N PHE A 46 15.47 -11.41 -4.83
CA PHE A 46 14.54 -10.99 -5.86
C PHE A 46 14.62 -9.48 -6.09
N PHE A 47 14.19 -9.03 -7.27
CA PHE A 47 14.19 -7.63 -7.66
C PHE A 47 12.80 -7.00 -7.52
N GLY A 48 12.76 -5.74 -7.11
CA GLY A 48 11.54 -4.94 -7.14
C GLY A 48 11.24 -4.48 -8.56
N SER A 49 9.95 -4.44 -8.94
CA SER A 49 9.51 -3.85 -10.20
C SER A 49 8.38 -2.85 -9.97
N HIS A 50 8.36 -1.76 -10.74
CA HIS A 50 7.25 -0.83 -10.80
C HIS A 50 6.35 -1.14 -11.99
N GLY A 51 5.03 -1.16 -11.77
CA GLY A 51 4.04 -1.39 -12.82
C GLY A 51 3.51 -2.81 -12.91
N GLY A 52 2.62 -3.04 -13.89
CA GLY A 52 2.04 -4.37 -14.15
C GLY A 52 3.08 -5.30 -14.78
N ALA A 53 2.96 -6.58 -14.52
CA ALA A 53 3.93 -7.64 -14.82
C ALA A 53 4.47 -7.75 -16.27
N ALA A 54 3.92 -6.98 -17.22
CA ALA A 54 4.35 -7.04 -18.63
C ALA A 54 5.24 -5.88 -19.09
N GLU A 55 5.29 -4.75 -18.36
CA GLU A 55 5.99 -3.51 -18.77
C GLU A 55 6.74 -2.83 -17.61
N GLY A 56 6.89 -3.49 -16.46
CA GLY A 56 7.53 -2.89 -15.29
C GLY A 56 9.04 -2.78 -15.47
N HIS A 57 9.60 -1.61 -15.15
CA HIS A 57 11.04 -1.46 -14.99
C HIS A 57 11.49 -2.28 -13.80
N VAL A 58 12.39 -3.22 -14.01
CA VAL A 58 13.04 -4.02 -12.96
C VAL A 58 14.29 -3.29 -12.54
N HIS A 59 14.41 -3.02 -11.25
CA HIS A 59 15.62 -2.44 -10.68
C HIS A 59 16.64 -3.54 -10.42
N GLU A 60 17.44 -3.90 -11.42
CA GLU A 60 18.46 -4.94 -11.31
C GLU A 60 19.62 -4.54 -10.40
N GLU A 61 19.72 -3.26 -10.04
CA GLU A 61 20.79 -2.72 -9.18
C GLU A 61 20.56 -3.05 -7.70
N TYR A 62 19.30 -3.27 -7.28
CA TYR A 62 18.94 -3.49 -5.88
C TYR A 62 18.19 -4.81 -5.69
N ALA A 63 18.92 -5.84 -5.30
CA ALA A 63 18.35 -7.14 -4.96
C ALA A 63 17.87 -7.14 -3.49
N TYR A 64 16.61 -7.50 -3.27
CA TYR A 64 16.08 -7.77 -1.94
C TYR A 64 16.42 -9.19 -1.52
N LYS A 65 16.97 -9.37 -0.31
CA LYS A 65 17.35 -10.67 0.25
C LYS A 65 16.40 -11.08 1.37
N VAL A 66 15.84 -12.26 1.28
CA VAL A 66 14.98 -12.84 2.33
C VAL A 66 15.82 -13.27 3.52
N VAL A 67 15.66 -12.57 4.66
CA VAL A 67 16.35 -12.88 5.91
C VAL A 67 15.45 -13.47 6.97
N GLY A 68 14.11 -13.36 6.79
CA GLY A 68 13.15 -13.92 7.72
C GLY A 68 11.80 -14.20 7.11
N ILE A 69 11.10 -15.16 7.71
CA ILE A 69 9.72 -15.53 7.36
C ILE A 69 8.86 -15.37 8.61
N ALA A 70 7.79 -14.57 8.51
CA ALA A 70 6.86 -14.39 9.61
C ALA A 70 5.93 -15.59 9.77
N ALA A 71 5.62 -15.94 11.00
CA ALA A 71 4.61 -16.94 11.32
C ALA A 71 3.22 -16.48 10.84
N PRO A 72 2.32 -17.40 10.46
CA PRO A 72 0.98 -17.06 10.05
C PRO A 72 0.21 -16.37 11.18
N THR A 73 -0.34 -15.19 10.88
CA THR A 73 -1.06 -14.36 11.85
C THR A 73 -2.56 -14.25 11.53
N GLY A 74 -2.99 -14.60 10.32
CA GLY A 74 -4.33 -14.32 9.80
C GLY A 74 -4.58 -12.82 9.52
N LYS A 75 -3.55 -11.98 9.64
CA LYS A 75 -3.61 -10.53 9.45
C LYS A 75 -2.98 -10.12 8.11
N VAL A 76 -2.98 -8.83 7.84
CA VAL A 76 -2.42 -8.26 6.60
C VAL A 76 -0.94 -8.60 6.41
N VAL A 77 -0.18 -8.73 7.49
CA VAL A 77 1.25 -9.06 7.49
C VAL A 77 1.56 -10.33 6.71
N ASP A 78 0.67 -11.33 6.74
CA ASP A 78 0.86 -12.59 6.01
C ASP A 78 1.01 -12.39 4.49
N ASN A 79 0.51 -11.27 3.96
CA ASN A 79 0.53 -10.91 2.53
C ASN A 79 1.52 -9.79 2.20
N LEU A 80 2.43 -9.45 3.11
CA LEU A 80 3.37 -8.34 2.91
C LEU A 80 4.82 -8.84 2.82
N ILE A 81 5.62 -8.08 2.11
CA ILE A 81 7.09 -8.11 2.15
C ILE A 81 7.51 -6.84 2.87
N LEU A 82 8.24 -6.99 3.96
CA LEU A 82 8.65 -5.90 4.83
C LEU A 82 10.15 -5.67 4.72
N CYS A 83 10.57 -4.43 4.56
CA CYS A 83 11.97 -4.02 4.52
C CYS A 83 12.18 -2.73 5.33
N THR A 84 13.41 -2.25 5.42
CA THR A 84 13.69 -0.93 6.01
C THR A 84 13.12 0.19 5.14
N ILE A 85 12.75 1.31 5.75
CA ILE A 85 12.28 2.51 5.02
C ILE A 85 13.36 3.03 4.06
N PRO A 86 14.65 3.12 4.47
CA PRO A 86 15.72 3.54 3.57
C PRO A 86 15.87 2.69 2.31
N SER A 87 15.59 1.39 2.37
CA SER A 87 15.59 0.54 1.16
C SER A 87 14.61 1.03 0.09
N VAL A 88 13.43 1.51 0.53
CA VAL A 88 12.42 2.05 -0.40
C VAL A 88 12.85 3.42 -0.92
N TRP A 89 13.42 4.26 -0.08
CA TRP A 89 13.94 5.55 -0.51
C TRP A 89 15.05 5.42 -1.54
N GLN A 90 16.00 4.51 -1.30
CA GLN A 90 17.13 4.27 -2.18
C GLN A 90 16.67 3.79 -3.56
N MET A 91 15.69 2.90 -3.59
CA MET A 91 15.09 2.41 -4.84
C MET A 91 14.35 3.52 -5.63
N HIS A 92 13.82 4.55 -4.95
CA HIS A 92 13.09 5.65 -5.59
C HIS A 92 13.97 6.90 -5.82
N GLY A 93 15.08 7.06 -5.11
CA GLY A 93 15.95 8.24 -5.18
C GLY A 93 16.70 8.36 -6.50
N ASP A 94 16.95 7.26 -7.18
CA ASP A 94 17.71 7.23 -8.43
C ASP A 94 16.93 7.76 -9.65
N HIS A 95 15.60 7.95 -9.54
CA HIS A 95 14.77 8.52 -10.61
C HIS A 95 14.55 10.03 -10.51
N GLY A 96 15.05 10.69 -9.48
CA GLY A 96 14.85 12.14 -9.26
C GLY A 96 15.75 13.08 -10.06
N SER A 97 16.72 12.58 -10.83
CA SER A 97 17.75 13.41 -11.50
C SER A 97 17.64 13.50 -13.03
N THR A 98 16.61 12.95 -13.68
CA THR A 98 16.49 12.98 -15.15
C THR A 98 15.17 13.52 -15.69
N GLU A 99 14.57 14.55 -15.08
CA GLU A 99 13.59 15.40 -15.79
C GLU A 99 13.75 16.86 -15.39
N SER A 100 14.85 17.47 -15.85
CA SER A 100 14.91 18.89 -16.10
C SER A 100 15.19 19.06 -17.59
N GLU A 101 14.14 19.01 -18.38
CA GLU A 101 14.17 19.51 -19.74
C GLU A 101 14.48 21.02 -19.68
N ASN A 102 15.69 21.37 -20.03
CA ASN A 102 16.03 22.72 -20.40
C ASN A 102 16.44 22.71 -21.90
N PRO A 103 15.68 23.32 -22.81
CA PRO A 103 16.07 23.43 -24.20
C PRO A 103 17.03 24.60 -24.38
N ALA A 104 18.12 24.32 -25.10
CA ALA A 104 19.01 25.25 -25.81
C ALA A 104 20.06 26.02 -24.99
N HIS A 105 21.31 25.56 -25.14
CA HIS A 105 22.40 26.40 -25.66
C HIS A 105 23.53 25.51 -26.18
N GLU A 106 23.73 25.56 -27.51
CA GLU A 106 24.96 25.17 -28.17
C GLU A 106 26.09 26.07 -27.66
N GLU A 107 27.21 25.47 -27.26
CA GLU A 107 28.56 25.83 -27.75
C GLU A 107 29.61 24.98 -27.03
N GLY A 108 30.52 24.43 -27.83
CA GLY A 108 31.51 23.45 -27.53
C GLY A 108 32.48 23.77 -26.41
N HIS A 109 32.93 22.73 -25.74
CA HIS A 109 34.28 22.70 -25.15
C HIS A 109 34.78 21.26 -24.95
N VAL A 110 35.83 20.95 -25.71
CA VAL A 110 37.10 20.31 -25.36
C VAL A 110 37.06 19.14 -24.39
N HIS A 111 37.33 17.94 -24.93
CA HIS A 111 37.77 16.77 -24.20
C HIS A 111 39.02 17.03 -23.37
N VAL A 112 38.95 16.79 -22.08
CA VAL A 112 40.09 16.49 -21.23
C VAL A 112 39.88 15.08 -20.71
N GLU A 113 40.70 14.15 -21.18
CA GLU A 113 40.85 12.82 -20.58
C GLU A 113 41.38 12.99 -19.16
N GLY A 114 40.70 12.38 -18.19
CA GLY A 114 41.11 12.39 -16.79
C GLY A 114 40.31 11.44 -15.95
N ASP A 115 40.84 10.23 -15.81
CA ASP A 115 40.75 9.32 -14.67
C ASP A 115 39.37 8.85 -14.24
N ASP A 116 38.96 7.70 -14.80
CA ASP A 116 37.86 6.86 -14.32
C ASP A 116 38.19 6.33 -12.91
N GLN A 117 37.80 7.08 -11.88
CA GLN A 117 37.54 6.50 -10.56
C GLN A 117 36.05 6.33 -10.39
N ASP A 118 35.62 5.14 -10.73
CA ASP A 118 34.28 4.58 -10.44
C ASP A 118 34.11 4.51 -8.91
N HIS A 119 33.78 5.63 -8.29
CA HIS A 119 33.38 5.72 -6.89
C HIS A 119 31.87 5.49 -6.83
N ASN A 120 31.49 4.23 -6.99
CA ASN A 120 30.15 3.77 -6.65
C ASN A 120 30.01 3.81 -5.11
N HIS A 121 29.90 5.03 -4.57
CA HIS A 121 29.56 5.25 -3.18
C HIS A 121 28.05 4.98 -3.02
N HIS A 122 27.69 3.71 -2.84
CA HIS A 122 26.41 3.39 -2.24
C HIS A 122 26.41 3.95 -0.82
N HIS A 123 25.94 5.19 -0.66
CA HIS A 123 25.63 5.73 0.65
C HIS A 123 24.45 4.93 1.19
N ASP A 124 24.70 4.15 2.22
CA ASP A 124 23.67 3.48 3.00
C ASP A 124 22.80 4.57 3.66
N LEU A 125 21.61 4.83 3.07
CA LEU A 125 20.67 5.81 3.61
C LEU A 125 20.20 5.36 5.00
N THR A 126 20.09 6.33 5.91
CA THR A 126 19.57 6.12 7.26
C THR A 126 18.22 6.80 7.45
N LEU A 127 17.50 6.47 8.53
CA LEU A 127 16.20 7.09 8.83
C LEU A 127 16.27 8.60 9.11
N ASP A 128 17.46 9.11 9.46
CA ASP A 128 17.71 10.52 9.82
C ASP A 128 18.15 11.37 8.62
N GLU A 129 18.08 10.83 7.40
CA GLU A 129 18.49 11.52 6.19
C GLU A 129 17.62 12.76 5.93
N PRO A 130 18.21 13.96 5.79
CA PRO A 130 17.44 15.18 5.58
C PRO A 130 16.78 15.21 4.20
N GLY A 131 15.50 15.61 4.16
CA GLY A 131 14.74 15.73 2.92
C GLY A 131 13.96 14.49 2.53
N MET A 132 14.08 13.39 3.29
CA MET A 132 13.29 12.18 3.05
C MET A 132 11.92 12.24 3.71
N GLU A 133 10.91 11.75 3.03
CA GLU A 133 9.52 11.81 3.47
C GLU A 133 8.97 10.42 3.81
N ILE A 134 8.14 10.37 4.85
CA ILE A 134 7.41 9.17 5.25
C ILE A 134 5.95 9.30 4.80
N THR A 135 5.45 8.32 4.08
CA THR A 135 4.09 8.32 3.53
C THR A 135 3.02 8.24 4.61
N ALA A 136 3.24 7.44 5.64
CA ALA A 136 2.26 7.21 6.69
C ALA A 136 2.91 6.82 8.02
N VAL A 137 2.26 7.19 9.14
CA VAL A 137 2.65 6.79 10.50
C VAL A 137 1.52 5.98 11.12
N LEU A 138 1.83 4.78 11.60
CA LEU A 138 0.88 3.91 12.31
C LEU A 138 0.94 4.18 13.81
N LEU A 139 -0.16 4.68 14.38
CA LEU A 139 -0.29 4.96 15.80
C LEU A 139 -1.17 3.92 16.51
N LYS A 140 -0.64 3.28 17.54
CA LYS A 140 -1.39 2.37 18.44
C LYS A 140 -1.54 3.04 19.80
N PHE A 141 -2.77 3.40 20.19
CA PHE A 141 -3.04 4.03 21.47
C PHE A 141 -3.30 2.98 22.56
N ARG A 142 -2.76 3.23 23.77
CA ARG A 142 -3.07 2.41 24.95
C ARG A 142 -4.49 2.65 25.45
N ASN A 143 -5.01 3.89 25.29
CA ASN A 143 -6.31 4.30 25.77
C ASN A 143 -7.28 4.46 24.58
N LYS A 144 -8.51 3.93 24.75
CA LYS A 144 -9.59 4.06 23.75
C LYS A 144 -9.97 5.51 23.45
N MET A 145 -9.84 6.41 24.44
CA MET A 145 -10.08 7.85 24.25
C MET A 145 -9.11 8.47 23.22
N GLY A 146 -7.87 7.99 23.16
CA GLY A 146 -6.90 8.44 22.16
C GLY A 146 -7.39 8.24 20.74
N ILE A 147 -8.03 7.11 20.44
CA ILE A 147 -8.55 6.80 19.10
C ILE A 147 -9.58 7.82 18.62
N VAL A 148 -10.38 8.38 19.54
CA VAL A 148 -11.44 9.35 19.22
C VAL A 148 -10.90 10.79 19.18
N THR A 149 -10.00 11.12 20.11
CA THR A 149 -9.55 12.51 20.32
C THR A 149 -8.43 12.92 19.37
N TRP A 150 -7.43 12.07 19.20
CA TRP A 150 -6.24 12.37 18.39
C TRP A 150 -6.52 12.65 16.91
N PRO A 151 -7.42 11.95 16.21
CA PRO A 151 -7.74 12.29 14.82
C PRO A 151 -8.16 13.76 14.66
N ARG A 152 -8.96 14.25 15.58
CA ARG A 152 -9.42 15.65 15.57
C ARG A 152 -8.28 16.65 15.86
N ILE A 153 -7.43 16.34 16.84
CA ILE A 153 -6.30 17.18 17.22
C ILE A 153 -5.30 17.29 16.06
N ILE A 154 -4.95 16.17 15.43
CA ILE A 154 -4.01 16.15 14.31
C ILE A 154 -4.58 16.91 13.11
N ALA A 155 -5.84 16.66 12.75
CA ALA A 155 -6.48 17.36 11.64
C ALA A 155 -6.61 18.88 11.85
N GLN A 156 -6.72 19.34 13.10
CA GLN A 156 -6.82 20.78 13.41
C GLN A 156 -5.46 21.47 13.48
N ASN A 157 -4.41 20.76 13.90
CA ASN A 157 -3.11 21.37 14.18
C ASN A 157 -2.05 21.06 13.11
N THR A 158 -2.33 20.19 12.16
CA THR A 158 -1.40 19.78 11.11
C THR A 158 -2.09 19.69 9.75
N LYS A 159 -1.31 19.62 8.68
CA LYS A 159 -1.81 19.34 7.32
C LYS A 159 -1.98 17.84 7.05
N MET A 160 -1.73 16.99 8.05
CA MET A 160 -1.82 15.54 7.90
C MET A 160 -3.27 15.06 7.94
N GLN A 161 -3.57 14.03 7.15
CA GLN A 161 -4.83 13.32 7.22
C GLN A 161 -4.73 12.17 8.22
N VAL A 162 -5.80 11.95 8.98
CA VAL A 162 -5.87 10.85 9.94
C VAL A 162 -7.04 9.95 9.59
N ALA A 163 -6.77 8.67 9.43
CA ALA A 163 -7.78 7.65 9.21
C ALA A 163 -7.82 6.68 10.40
N SER A 164 -9.01 6.46 10.94
CA SER A 164 -9.25 5.38 11.91
C SER A 164 -9.96 4.24 11.19
N PRO A 165 -9.33 3.05 11.02
CA PRO A 165 -9.93 1.94 10.27
C PRO A 165 -11.33 1.57 10.79
N ALA A 166 -11.55 1.60 12.09
CA ALA A 166 -12.85 1.27 12.68
C ALA A 166 -13.96 2.27 12.30
N LEU A 167 -13.64 3.57 12.21
CA LEU A 167 -14.60 4.60 11.81
C LEU A 167 -14.87 4.52 10.31
N GLU A 168 -13.85 4.31 9.49
CA GLU A 168 -14.01 4.21 8.04
C GLU A 168 -14.79 2.95 7.62
N VAL A 169 -14.56 1.82 8.28
CA VAL A 169 -15.34 0.60 8.05
C VAL A 169 -16.82 0.82 8.39
N ASN A 170 -17.14 1.46 9.52
CA ASN A 170 -18.52 1.81 9.88
C ASN A 170 -19.16 2.75 8.85
N ARG A 171 -18.40 3.71 8.34
CA ARG A 171 -18.87 4.61 7.29
C ARG A 171 -19.20 3.86 6.00
N LEU A 172 -18.35 2.91 5.60
CA LEU A 172 -18.61 2.05 4.45
C LEU A 172 -19.89 1.22 4.64
N PHE A 173 -20.07 0.58 5.79
CA PHE A 173 -21.29 -0.17 6.09
C PHE A 173 -22.55 0.71 6.07
N SER A 174 -22.46 1.94 6.55
CA SER A 174 -23.58 2.88 6.47
C SER A 174 -23.94 3.23 5.03
N LEU A 175 -22.95 3.45 4.15
CA LEU A 175 -23.17 3.71 2.72
C LEU A 175 -23.79 2.51 2.01
N PHE A 176 -23.32 1.29 2.31
CA PHE A 176 -23.95 0.05 1.79
C PHE A 176 -25.39 -0.11 2.28
N GLY A 177 -25.67 0.21 3.55
CA GLY A 177 -27.03 0.15 4.12
C GLY A 177 -28.00 1.04 3.34
N ILE A 178 -27.61 2.25 2.99
CA ILE A 178 -28.41 3.17 2.17
C ILE A 178 -28.67 2.57 0.77
N GLY A 179 -27.65 1.97 0.16
CA GLY A 179 -27.79 1.30 -1.14
C GLY A 179 -28.80 0.14 -1.12
N ILE A 180 -28.75 -0.69 -0.08
CA ILE A 180 -29.71 -1.81 0.10
C ILE A 180 -31.13 -1.28 0.25
N GLN A 181 -31.34 -0.22 1.05
CA GLN A 181 -32.67 0.38 1.20
C GLN A 181 -33.21 0.93 -0.12
N ALA A 182 -32.36 1.60 -0.91
CA ALA A 182 -32.77 2.10 -2.24
C ALA A 182 -33.22 0.97 -3.17
N LEU A 183 -32.47 -0.16 -3.20
CA LEU A 183 -32.86 -1.35 -3.96
C LEU A 183 -34.17 -1.95 -3.47
N GLN A 184 -34.42 -1.94 -2.16
CA GLN A 184 -35.67 -2.43 -1.58
C GLN A 184 -36.87 -1.59 -2.00
N TYR A 185 -36.76 -0.25 -1.99
CA TYR A 185 -37.81 0.63 -2.49
C TYR A 185 -38.08 0.45 -3.99
N LEU A 186 -37.00 0.25 -4.78
CA LEU A 186 -37.15 -0.06 -6.20
C LEU A 186 -37.92 -1.36 -6.41
N ALA A 187 -37.59 -2.41 -5.64
CA ALA A 187 -38.27 -3.70 -5.70
C ALA A 187 -39.78 -3.56 -5.37
N TYR A 188 -40.13 -2.81 -4.33
CA TYR A 188 -41.52 -2.51 -4.00
C TYR A 188 -42.27 -1.76 -5.12
N GLY A 189 -41.58 -0.78 -5.76
CA GLY A 189 -42.15 -0.08 -6.93
C GLY A 189 -42.49 -1.01 -8.09
N ILE A 190 -41.56 -1.93 -8.43
CA ILE A 190 -41.76 -2.92 -9.48
C ILE A 190 -42.91 -3.87 -9.15
N MET A 191 -42.98 -4.34 -7.89
CA MET A 191 -44.04 -5.22 -7.41
C MET A 191 -45.43 -4.53 -7.54
N LEU A 192 -45.54 -3.26 -7.19
CA LEU A 192 -46.75 -2.49 -7.29
C LEU A 192 -47.21 -2.33 -8.74
N ILE A 193 -46.30 -1.94 -9.66
CA ILE A 193 -46.57 -1.81 -11.09
C ILE A 193 -47.01 -3.14 -11.68
N SER A 194 -46.36 -4.23 -11.32
CA SER A 194 -46.71 -5.60 -11.75
C SER A 194 -48.10 -5.95 -11.29
N GLY A 195 -48.44 -5.68 -10.02
CA GLY A 195 -49.79 -5.92 -9.49
C GLY A 195 -50.88 -5.17 -10.21
N ILE A 196 -50.68 -3.90 -10.52
CA ILE A 196 -51.60 -3.06 -11.30
C ILE A 196 -51.78 -3.64 -12.71
N SER A 197 -50.69 -4.04 -13.36
CA SER A 197 -50.72 -4.62 -14.71
C SER A 197 -51.55 -5.92 -14.75
N ILE A 198 -51.40 -6.80 -13.77
CA ILE A 198 -52.18 -8.03 -13.65
C ILE A 198 -53.65 -7.68 -13.43
N PHE A 199 -53.95 -6.73 -12.56
CA PHE A 199 -55.33 -6.29 -12.31
C PHE A 199 -56.02 -5.75 -13.57
N ILE A 200 -55.33 -4.91 -14.34
CA ILE A 200 -55.86 -4.38 -15.61
C ILE A 200 -56.09 -5.51 -16.60
N ALA A 201 -55.20 -6.45 -16.74
CA ALA A 201 -55.32 -7.61 -17.63
C ALA A 201 -56.56 -8.47 -17.26
N LEU A 202 -56.75 -8.77 -15.97
CA LEU A 202 -57.91 -9.51 -15.49
C LEU A 202 -59.20 -8.74 -15.72
N TYR A 203 -59.22 -7.45 -15.45
CA TYR A 203 -60.42 -6.60 -15.67
C TYR A 203 -60.83 -6.57 -17.15
N ASN A 204 -59.88 -6.41 -18.07
CA ASN A 204 -60.18 -6.42 -19.51
C ASN A 204 -60.70 -7.77 -19.97
N THR A 205 -60.14 -8.87 -19.48
CA THR A 205 -60.60 -10.24 -19.80
C THR A 205 -62.05 -10.51 -19.30
N LEU A 206 -62.41 -9.95 -18.13
CA LEU A 206 -63.75 -10.08 -17.59
C LEU A 206 -64.78 -9.21 -18.35
N LYS A 207 -64.37 -8.09 -18.89
CA LYS A 207 -65.27 -7.19 -19.63
C LYS A 207 -65.58 -7.67 -21.07
N GLU A 208 -64.72 -8.50 -21.65
CA GLU A 208 -64.91 -9.12 -22.97
C GLU A 208 -65.78 -10.34 -22.97
N ARG A 209 -66.15 -10.88 -21.79
CA ARG A 209 -67.12 -11.96 -21.63
C ARG A 209 -68.52 -11.41 -21.37
#